data_191419df7531e79eaa64ef8a07d2781d
#
_entry.id   191419df7531e79eaa64ef8a07d2781d
#
_cell.length_a   1.000
_cell.length_b   1.000
_cell.length_c   1.000
_cell.angle_alpha   90.00
_cell.angle_beta   90.00
_cell.angle_gamma   90.00
#
_symmetry.space_group_name_H-M   'P 1'
#
loop_
_entity.id
_entity.type
_entity.pdbx_description
1 polymer ?
#
loop_
_entity_poly.entity_id
_entity_poly.type
_entity_poly.pdbx_seq_one_letter_code
_entity_poly.pdbx_strand_id
1 'polypeptide(L)'
;YFTNTLVTYLPSLDETSRRRRAERPEKPQAATVDNYYLVKVDVKEANNVAGIFLPGLELAEGTKLSFLFNPQSDIFSLTCTSDYIERGNFFVSDLNVSSRNQGDSISLYLRSDDIFVGGVYMPDFSVQGGVKENQIRLATRFNNKENGAYALISTVSTLQSDPLSGIPQLRIHFYPSTFGTDKQIWALGAKEILYDSTRMVVDSFMMVSGKQRLVIDGVASHSMADTLHLRMDNFDLTPLSQITDRQGYRISGFTSGSADMAAALGRGVLYANIAFDDIRVNDIPMRNTVFRSKWDFNAQRALFELADRQQQTPIVQGYYQPSERYYR
;
A
#
# COMPACT_ATOMS: atom_id res chain seq x y z
N TYR A 1 -9.88 9.72 24.07
CA TYR A 1 -9.91 8.50 24.91
C TYR A 1 -9.34 7.29 24.16
N PHE A 2 -9.78 7.00 22.96
CA PHE A 2 -9.27 5.87 22.15
C PHE A 2 -7.74 5.95 21.92
N THR A 3 -7.22 7.15 21.67
CA THR A 3 -5.77 7.38 21.52
C THR A 3 -5.00 7.08 22.81
N ASN A 4 -5.58 7.29 23.99
CA ASN A 4 -4.89 7.05 25.26
C ASN A 4 -4.70 5.54 25.53
N THR A 5 -5.62 4.68 25.09
CA THR A 5 -5.47 3.23 25.23
C THR A 5 -4.49 2.67 24.21
N LEU A 6 -4.48 3.21 22.99
CA LEU A 6 -3.46 2.82 22.00
C LEU A 6 -2.04 3.16 22.47
N VAL A 7 -1.88 4.18 23.32
CA VAL A 7 -0.58 4.53 23.92
C VAL A 7 0.00 3.39 24.77
N THR A 8 -0.84 2.57 25.41
CA THR A 8 -0.36 1.39 26.15
C THR A 8 0.41 0.43 25.22
N TYR A 9 -0.05 0.28 23.99
CA TYR A 9 0.55 -0.63 23.00
C TYR A 9 1.53 0.06 22.05
N LEU A 10 1.35 1.39 21.88
CA LEU A 10 2.16 2.26 21.02
C LEU A 10 2.59 3.51 21.80
N PRO A 11 3.47 3.37 22.80
CA PRO A 11 3.89 4.49 23.69
C PRO A 11 4.44 5.71 22.95
N SER A 12 5.04 5.53 21.79
CA SER A 12 5.52 6.65 20.94
C SER A 12 4.41 7.61 20.50
N LEU A 13 3.13 7.20 20.51
CA LEU A 13 2.01 8.11 20.27
C LEU A 13 1.82 9.12 21.39
N ASP A 14 2.22 8.80 22.63
CA ASP A 14 2.09 9.71 23.76
C ASP A 14 3.10 10.86 23.70
N GLU A 15 4.33 10.60 23.31
CA GLU A 15 5.35 11.65 23.13
C GLU A 15 4.87 12.72 22.13
N THR A 16 4.27 12.30 21.04
CA THR A 16 3.69 13.18 20.04
C THR A 16 2.49 13.96 20.61
N SER A 17 1.65 13.28 21.40
CA SER A 17 0.48 13.88 22.02
C SER A 17 0.86 14.88 23.12
N ARG A 18 1.90 14.59 23.91
CA ARG A 18 2.44 15.50 24.94
C ARG A 18 3.04 16.75 24.34
N ARG A 19 3.83 16.65 23.25
CA ARG A 19 4.35 17.82 22.55
C ARG A 19 3.25 18.71 22.00
N ARG A 20 2.22 18.13 21.36
CA ARG A 20 1.04 18.88 20.89
C ARG A 20 0.19 19.47 22.01
N ARG A 21 0.17 18.87 23.21
CA ARG A 21 -0.52 19.41 24.40
C ARG A 21 0.24 20.57 25.04
N ALA A 22 1.56 20.52 25.06
CA ALA A 22 2.38 21.62 25.57
C ALA A 22 2.20 22.92 24.77
N GLU A 23 1.74 22.83 23.52
CA GLU A 23 1.45 23.96 22.64
C GLU A 23 0.00 24.48 22.77
N ARG A 24 -0.87 23.83 23.57
CA ARG A 24 -2.28 24.23 23.80
C ARG A 24 -2.54 24.56 25.27
N PRO A 25 -3.25 25.65 25.58
CA PRO A 25 -3.62 25.95 26.94
C PRO A 25 -4.49 24.83 27.54
N GLU A 26 -4.15 24.43 28.76
CA GLU A 26 -4.86 23.37 29.51
C GLU A 26 -6.36 23.69 29.62
N LYS A 27 -7.19 22.82 29.07
CA LYS A 27 -8.61 22.79 29.44
C LYS A 27 -8.74 22.05 30.77
N PRO A 28 -9.67 22.49 31.65
CA PRO A 28 -9.91 21.81 32.92
C PRO A 28 -10.21 20.32 32.69
N GLN A 29 -9.54 19.45 33.46
CA GLN A 29 -9.82 18.02 33.45
C GLN A 29 -11.29 17.80 33.85
N ALA A 30 -12.10 17.36 32.90
CA ALA A 30 -13.44 16.85 33.22
C ALA A 30 -13.28 15.60 34.09
N ALA A 31 -14.15 15.48 35.09
CA ALA A 31 -14.21 14.34 36.01
C ALA A 31 -14.16 13.01 35.20
N THR A 32 -13.36 12.06 35.67
CA THR A 32 -13.24 10.71 35.09
C THR A 32 -14.55 9.97 35.23
N VAL A 33 -15.41 10.08 34.23
CA VAL A 33 -16.57 9.21 34.08
C VAL A 33 -16.09 7.88 33.51
N ASP A 34 -16.58 6.78 34.05
CA ASP A 34 -16.30 5.42 33.57
C ASP A 34 -16.90 5.27 32.17
N ASN A 35 -16.08 5.58 31.16
CA ASN A 35 -16.49 5.61 29.78
C ASN A 35 -16.34 4.22 29.15
N TYR A 36 -17.42 3.50 29.16
CA TYR A 36 -17.60 2.24 28.45
C TYR A 36 -18.25 2.51 27.10
N TYR A 37 -17.63 2.08 26.04
CA TYR A 37 -18.14 2.21 24.68
C TYR A 37 -18.48 0.84 24.11
N LEU A 38 -19.74 0.62 23.82
CA LEU A 38 -20.21 -0.59 23.14
C LEU A 38 -21.00 -0.18 21.89
N VAL A 39 -20.50 -0.57 20.73
CA VAL A 39 -21.20 -0.42 19.46
C VAL A 39 -21.50 -1.82 18.93
N LYS A 40 -22.77 -2.10 18.68
CA LYS A 40 -23.22 -3.31 17.99
C LYS A 40 -24.05 -2.90 16.80
N VAL A 41 -23.67 -3.42 15.64
CA VAL A 41 -24.41 -3.25 14.39
C VAL A 41 -24.80 -4.65 13.91
N ASP A 42 -26.07 -4.82 13.57
CA ASP A 42 -26.61 -6.03 12.94
C ASP A 42 -27.41 -5.54 11.73
N VAL A 43 -26.84 -5.78 10.57
CA VAL A 43 -27.41 -5.32 9.29
C VAL A 43 -28.54 -6.26 8.90
N LYS A 44 -29.78 -5.75 8.87
CA LYS A 44 -30.96 -6.50 8.43
C LYS A 44 -31.30 -6.20 6.98
N GLU A 45 -31.26 -4.92 6.60
CA GLU A 45 -31.57 -4.46 5.25
C GLU A 45 -30.85 -3.12 5.04
N ALA A 46 -29.60 -3.16 4.52
CA ALA A 46 -28.70 -2.01 4.55
C ALA A 46 -28.61 -1.23 3.27
N ASN A 47 -28.94 -1.81 2.11
CA ASN A 47 -28.58 -1.23 0.81
C ASN A 47 -29.18 0.17 0.59
N ASN A 48 -30.38 0.41 1.10
CA ASN A 48 -31.05 1.73 0.98
C ASN A 48 -30.45 2.78 1.92
N VAL A 49 -29.99 2.39 3.12
CA VAL A 49 -29.48 3.33 4.14
C VAL A 49 -27.98 3.57 3.93
N ALA A 50 -27.22 2.53 3.63
CA ALA A 50 -25.78 2.63 3.37
C ALA A 50 -25.50 3.52 2.14
N GLY A 51 -26.34 3.42 1.10
CA GLY A 51 -26.23 4.24 -0.11
C GLY A 51 -26.37 5.75 0.13
N ILE A 52 -27.03 6.20 1.22
CA ILE A 52 -27.16 7.62 1.59
C ILE A 52 -25.83 8.16 2.12
N PHE A 53 -25.14 7.38 2.99
CA PHE A 53 -23.91 7.82 3.66
C PHE A 53 -22.65 7.44 2.91
N LEU A 54 -22.68 6.31 2.22
CA LEU A 54 -21.55 5.74 1.47
C LEU A 54 -22.05 5.23 0.11
N PRO A 55 -22.19 6.10 -0.88
CA PRO A 55 -22.70 5.72 -2.20
C PRO A 55 -21.93 4.55 -2.80
N GLY A 56 -22.67 3.56 -3.30
CA GLY A 56 -22.12 2.33 -3.89
C GLY A 56 -21.58 1.31 -2.89
N LEU A 57 -21.78 1.49 -1.57
CA LEU A 57 -21.50 0.45 -0.59
C LEU A 57 -22.67 -0.52 -0.52
N GLU A 58 -22.38 -1.80 -0.75
CA GLU A 58 -23.30 -2.92 -0.56
C GLU A 58 -22.78 -3.82 0.56
N LEU A 59 -23.68 -4.17 1.47
CA LEU A 59 -23.41 -5.05 2.61
C LEU A 59 -24.37 -6.23 2.58
N ALA A 60 -23.84 -7.42 2.88
CA ALA A 60 -24.69 -8.58 3.07
C ALA A 60 -25.67 -8.39 4.23
N GLU A 61 -26.89 -8.91 4.07
CA GLU A 61 -27.80 -9.11 5.19
C GLU A 61 -27.14 -10.03 6.23
N GLY A 62 -27.33 -9.75 7.51
CA GLY A 62 -26.67 -10.51 8.58
C GLY A 62 -25.22 -10.06 8.86
N THR A 63 -24.69 -9.04 8.18
CA THR A 63 -23.40 -8.42 8.55
C THR A 63 -23.45 -7.92 9.99
N LYS A 64 -22.49 -8.35 10.80
CA LYS A 64 -22.40 -8.00 12.23
C LYS A 64 -21.09 -7.30 12.53
N LEU A 65 -21.18 -6.22 13.27
CA LEU A 65 -20.03 -5.52 13.85
C LEU A 65 -20.25 -5.39 15.36
N SER A 66 -19.28 -5.79 16.15
CA SER A 66 -19.25 -5.53 17.59
C SER A 66 -17.93 -4.89 17.96
N PHE A 67 -18.01 -3.74 18.57
CA PHE A 67 -16.86 -2.99 19.08
C PHE A 67 -17.09 -2.72 20.55
N LEU A 68 -16.14 -3.13 21.38
CA LEU A 68 -16.12 -2.93 22.82
C LEU A 68 -14.82 -2.24 23.19
N PHE A 69 -14.95 -1.15 23.94
CA PHE A 69 -13.80 -0.38 24.39
C PHE A 69 -14.05 0.17 25.81
N ASN A 70 -13.19 -0.20 26.75
CA ASN A 70 -13.17 0.36 28.09
C ASN A 70 -11.72 0.72 28.46
N PRO A 71 -11.35 2.01 28.44
CA PRO A 71 -9.98 2.46 28.71
C PRO A 71 -9.55 2.28 30.18
N GLN A 72 -10.50 2.13 31.12
CA GLN A 72 -10.18 1.99 32.53
C GLN A 72 -9.86 0.55 32.91
N SER A 73 -10.56 -0.39 32.27
CA SER A 73 -10.33 -1.82 32.44
C SER A 73 -9.36 -2.38 31.40
N ASP A 74 -8.78 -1.52 30.56
CA ASP A 74 -7.92 -1.90 29.43
C ASP A 74 -8.56 -3.00 28.55
N ILE A 75 -9.84 -2.82 28.21
CA ILE A 75 -10.57 -3.75 27.38
C ILE A 75 -10.73 -3.15 25.99
N PHE A 76 -10.26 -3.88 24.99
CA PHE A 76 -10.48 -3.62 23.58
C PHE A 76 -10.92 -4.91 22.88
N SER A 77 -12.02 -4.87 22.15
CA SER A 77 -12.46 -5.97 21.31
C SER A 77 -13.18 -5.43 20.08
N LEU A 78 -12.81 -5.94 18.93
CA LEU A 78 -13.47 -5.69 17.65
C LEU A 78 -13.76 -7.03 16.98
N THR A 79 -14.99 -7.25 16.56
CA THR A 79 -15.37 -8.38 15.70
C THR A 79 -16.22 -7.87 14.56
N CYS A 80 -15.98 -8.37 13.35
CA CYS A 80 -16.81 -8.11 12.19
C CYS A 80 -16.96 -9.39 11.39
N THR A 81 -18.20 -9.73 11.02
CA THR A 81 -18.49 -10.84 10.11
C THR A 81 -19.43 -10.36 9.03
N SER A 82 -19.21 -10.77 7.79
CA SER A 82 -20.05 -10.41 6.66
C SER A 82 -19.91 -11.45 5.56
N ASP A 83 -21.02 -11.87 4.96
CA ASP A 83 -21.00 -12.78 3.82
C ASP A 83 -20.42 -12.08 2.59
N TYR A 84 -20.70 -10.77 2.42
CA TYR A 84 -19.99 -9.93 1.45
C TYR A 84 -20.04 -8.45 1.82
N ILE A 85 -19.01 -7.74 1.33
CA ILE A 85 -18.93 -6.27 1.31
C ILE A 85 -18.45 -5.87 -0.09
N GLU A 86 -19.18 -5.00 -0.77
CA GLU A 86 -18.82 -4.52 -2.09
C GLU A 86 -18.88 -3.00 -2.16
N ARG A 87 -17.91 -2.38 -2.85
CA ARG A 87 -17.93 -0.98 -3.21
C ARG A 87 -17.04 -0.70 -4.41
N GLY A 88 -17.65 -0.43 -5.57
CA GLY A 88 -16.89 -0.14 -6.78
C GLY A 88 -15.96 -1.29 -7.19
N ASN A 89 -14.64 -1.07 -7.14
CA ASN A 89 -13.63 -2.09 -7.47
C ASN A 89 -13.10 -2.86 -6.25
N PHE A 90 -13.79 -2.78 -5.13
CA PHE A 90 -13.48 -3.52 -3.91
C PHE A 90 -14.61 -4.51 -3.63
N PHE A 91 -14.25 -5.76 -3.42
CA PHE A 91 -15.16 -6.83 -3.03
C PHE A 91 -14.48 -7.75 -2.01
N VAL A 92 -15.22 -8.20 -1.02
CA VAL A 92 -14.78 -9.15 0.01
C VAL A 92 -15.91 -10.13 0.27
N SER A 93 -15.63 -11.43 0.29
CA SER A 93 -16.59 -12.47 0.68
C SER A 93 -16.17 -13.18 1.96
N ASP A 94 -17.15 -13.69 2.70
CA ASP A 94 -16.98 -14.50 3.93
C ASP A 94 -15.96 -13.88 4.90
N LEU A 95 -16.11 -12.57 5.11
CA LEU A 95 -15.23 -11.80 5.97
C LEU A 95 -15.39 -12.16 7.44
N ASN A 96 -14.30 -12.46 8.09
CA ASN A 96 -14.20 -12.59 9.54
C ASN A 96 -13.01 -11.76 10.05
N VAL A 97 -13.30 -10.75 10.86
CA VAL A 97 -12.30 -9.91 11.53
C VAL A 97 -12.46 -10.06 13.02
N SER A 98 -11.36 -10.28 13.71
CA SER A 98 -11.32 -10.19 15.16
C SER A 98 -10.04 -9.51 15.64
N SER A 99 -10.19 -8.62 16.59
CA SER A 99 -9.08 -7.97 17.26
C SER A 99 -9.44 -7.79 18.73
N ARG A 100 -8.51 -8.10 19.61
CA ARG A 100 -8.71 -7.97 21.07
C ARG A 100 -7.37 -7.74 21.75
N ASN A 101 -7.41 -7.10 22.89
CA ASN A 101 -6.24 -7.05 23.74
C ASN A 101 -6.04 -8.36 24.52
N GLN A 102 -4.78 -8.71 24.74
CA GLN A 102 -4.34 -9.86 25.53
C GLN A 102 -3.17 -9.39 26.40
N GLY A 103 -3.49 -8.96 27.63
CA GLY A 103 -2.50 -8.32 28.50
C GLY A 103 -1.94 -7.06 27.85
N ASP A 104 -0.63 -7.03 27.62
CA ASP A 104 0.12 -5.88 27.08
C ASP A 104 0.19 -5.84 25.54
N SER A 105 -0.63 -6.63 24.87
CA SER A 105 -0.67 -6.71 23.41
C SER A 105 -2.09 -6.66 22.84
N ILE A 106 -2.21 -6.20 21.60
CA ILE A 106 -3.42 -6.34 20.79
C ILE A 106 -3.16 -7.41 19.72
N SER A 107 -4.04 -8.39 19.61
CA SER A 107 -4.05 -9.35 18.51
C SER A 107 -4.96 -8.86 17.38
N LEU A 108 -4.61 -9.20 16.14
CA LEU A 108 -5.43 -8.98 14.95
C LEU A 108 -5.51 -10.28 14.16
N TYR A 109 -6.71 -10.64 13.77
CA TYR A 109 -6.97 -11.71 12.83
C TYR A 109 -8.02 -11.25 11.83
N LEU A 110 -7.74 -11.42 10.55
CA LEU A 110 -8.66 -11.22 9.45
C LEU A 110 -8.59 -12.43 8.53
N ARG A 111 -9.73 -12.94 8.12
CA ARG A 111 -9.87 -13.95 7.08
C ARG A 111 -11.01 -13.58 6.16
N SER A 112 -10.84 -13.90 4.89
CA SER A 112 -11.86 -13.81 3.85
C SER A 112 -11.65 -14.95 2.85
N ASP A 113 -12.72 -15.48 2.31
CA ASP A 113 -12.61 -16.49 1.26
C ASP A 113 -12.14 -15.84 -0.05
N ASP A 114 -12.65 -14.65 -0.37
CA ASP A 114 -12.22 -13.89 -1.53
C ASP A 114 -12.05 -12.41 -1.23
N ILE A 115 -10.95 -11.84 -1.69
CA ILE A 115 -10.75 -10.40 -1.77
C ILE A 115 -10.44 -10.01 -3.20
N PHE A 116 -11.13 -8.98 -3.65
CA PHE A 116 -10.86 -8.34 -4.92
C PHE A 116 -10.66 -6.85 -4.69
N VAL A 117 -9.48 -6.33 -5.01
CA VAL A 117 -9.15 -4.92 -4.84
C VAL A 117 -8.24 -4.42 -5.96
N GLY A 118 -8.64 -3.33 -6.61
CA GLY A 118 -7.79 -2.68 -7.61
C GLY A 118 -7.41 -3.57 -8.81
N GLY A 119 -8.19 -4.60 -9.13
CA GLY A 119 -7.88 -5.54 -10.21
C GLY A 119 -7.21 -6.84 -9.75
N VAL A 120 -6.78 -6.92 -8.51
CA VAL A 120 -6.12 -8.11 -7.95
C VAL A 120 -7.12 -8.98 -7.21
N TYR A 121 -7.21 -10.25 -7.61
CA TYR A 121 -8.03 -11.27 -6.97
C TYR A 121 -7.18 -12.12 -6.04
N MET A 122 -7.54 -12.17 -4.77
CA MET A 122 -6.81 -12.85 -3.70
C MET A 122 -7.76 -13.78 -2.92
N PRO A 123 -7.93 -15.03 -3.35
CA PRO A 123 -8.71 -16.02 -2.61
C PRO A 123 -7.92 -16.58 -1.41
N ASP A 124 -8.65 -17.18 -0.46
CA ASP A 124 -8.12 -17.72 0.81
C ASP A 124 -7.19 -16.71 1.51
N PHE A 125 -7.69 -15.47 1.61
CA PHE A 125 -6.92 -14.35 2.17
C PHE A 125 -6.95 -14.35 3.68
N SER A 126 -5.80 -14.10 4.28
CA SER A 126 -5.72 -13.90 5.73
C SER A 126 -4.65 -12.91 6.13
N VAL A 127 -4.92 -12.17 7.20
CA VAL A 127 -3.95 -11.34 7.92
C VAL A 127 -3.95 -11.76 9.38
N GLN A 128 -2.78 -12.05 9.91
CA GLN A 128 -2.56 -12.32 11.32
C GLN A 128 -1.50 -11.37 11.85
N GLY A 129 -1.69 -10.90 13.06
CA GLY A 129 -0.70 -10.00 13.64
C GLY A 129 -1.05 -9.51 15.02
N GLY A 130 -0.33 -8.50 15.43
CA GLY A 130 -0.56 -7.85 16.71
C GLY A 130 0.32 -6.64 16.93
N VAL A 131 0.00 -5.92 17.99
CA VAL A 131 0.68 -4.69 18.41
C VAL A 131 1.14 -4.84 19.83
N LYS A 132 2.42 -4.59 20.08
CA LYS A 132 3.03 -4.58 21.41
C LYS A 132 4.26 -3.67 21.41
N GLU A 133 4.42 -2.84 22.43
CA GLU A 133 5.62 -2.03 22.67
C GLU A 133 6.13 -1.28 21.43
N ASN A 134 5.24 -0.52 20.77
CA ASN A 134 5.49 0.17 19.50
C ASN A 134 5.73 -0.74 18.28
N GLN A 135 5.70 -2.05 18.43
CA GLN A 135 5.86 -2.97 17.32
C GLN A 135 4.52 -3.46 16.79
N ILE A 136 4.36 -3.39 15.49
CA ILE A 136 3.22 -3.93 14.74
C ILE A 136 3.76 -5.09 13.89
N ARG A 137 3.33 -6.30 14.17
CA ARG A 137 3.72 -7.50 13.41
C ARG A 137 2.55 -7.95 12.57
N LEU A 138 2.76 -8.15 11.27
CA LEU A 138 1.74 -8.60 10.34
C LEU A 138 2.28 -9.75 9.49
N ALA A 139 1.47 -10.79 9.34
CA ALA A 139 1.67 -11.84 8.36
C ALA A 139 0.41 -11.89 7.47
N THR A 140 0.60 -11.62 6.19
CA THR A 140 -0.46 -11.62 5.17
C THR A 140 -0.26 -12.79 4.24
N ARG A 141 -1.33 -13.52 3.96
CA ARG A 141 -1.32 -14.67 3.06
C ARG A 141 -2.54 -14.66 2.17
N PHE A 142 -2.37 -15.07 0.92
CA PHE A 142 -3.44 -15.59 0.08
C PHE A 142 -2.95 -16.77 -0.75
N ASN A 143 -3.87 -17.60 -1.25
CA ASN A 143 -3.53 -18.77 -2.05
C ASN A 143 -4.63 -19.07 -3.07
N ASN A 144 -4.37 -18.81 -4.33
CA ASN A 144 -5.27 -19.14 -5.44
C ASN A 144 -4.94 -20.55 -5.99
N LYS A 145 -5.76 -21.52 -5.65
CA LYS A 145 -5.58 -22.92 -6.08
C LYS A 145 -5.87 -23.15 -7.56
N GLU A 146 -6.57 -22.22 -8.23
CA GLU A 146 -6.94 -22.36 -9.64
C GLU A 146 -5.78 -22.03 -10.58
N ASN A 147 -5.01 -21.00 -10.26
CA ASN A 147 -3.89 -20.54 -11.10
C ASN A 147 -2.53 -20.62 -10.39
N GLY A 148 -2.48 -21.17 -9.17
CA GLY A 148 -1.26 -21.29 -8.37
C GLY A 148 -0.73 -19.97 -7.83
N ALA A 149 -1.45 -18.86 -7.95
CA ALA A 149 -1.00 -17.57 -7.43
C ALA A 149 -1.07 -17.54 -5.89
N TYR A 150 -0.02 -17.05 -5.26
CA TYR A 150 0.05 -16.97 -3.81
C TYR A 150 0.89 -15.77 -3.34
N ALA A 151 0.70 -15.39 -2.09
CA ALA A 151 1.63 -14.54 -1.37
C ALA A 151 1.75 -14.97 0.10
N LEU A 152 2.94 -14.82 0.64
CA LEU A 152 3.25 -14.90 2.05
C LEU A 152 4.16 -13.72 2.38
N ILE A 153 3.61 -12.69 3.00
CA ILE A 153 4.31 -11.45 3.30
C ILE A 153 4.30 -11.24 4.81
N SER A 154 5.49 -11.13 5.40
CA SER A 154 5.65 -10.93 6.83
C SER A 154 6.45 -9.65 7.10
N THR A 155 5.89 -8.78 7.94
CA THR A 155 6.51 -7.50 8.30
C THR A 155 6.52 -7.28 9.81
N VAL A 156 7.53 -6.55 10.27
CA VAL A 156 7.52 -5.89 11.57
C VAL A 156 7.71 -4.40 11.34
N SER A 157 6.78 -3.65 11.87
CA SER A 157 6.84 -2.19 11.84
C SER A 157 7.02 -1.67 13.26
N THR A 158 7.95 -0.74 13.46
CA THR A 158 8.15 -0.06 14.74
C THR A 158 7.76 1.40 14.62
N LEU A 159 6.80 1.82 15.45
CA LEU A 159 6.46 3.23 15.56
C LEU A 159 7.45 3.92 16.50
N GLN A 160 8.08 4.99 16.02
CA GLN A 160 9.02 5.81 16.79
C GLN A 160 8.83 7.29 16.45
N SER A 161 9.36 8.16 17.28
CA SER A 161 9.45 9.58 16.94
C SER A 161 10.80 9.86 16.30
N ASP A 162 10.82 10.62 15.22
CA ASP A 162 12.07 11.11 14.64
C ASP A 162 12.81 11.97 15.68
N PRO A 163 14.09 11.68 15.98
CA PRO A 163 14.82 12.37 17.06
C PRO A 163 14.97 13.87 16.85
N LEU A 164 14.99 14.33 15.60
CA LEU A 164 15.23 15.74 15.25
C LEU A 164 13.92 16.52 15.15
N SER A 165 12.97 15.99 14.40
CA SER A 165 11.69 16.69 14.14
C SER A 165 10.60 16.36 15.15
N GLY A 166 10.70 15.21 15.85
CA GLY A 166 9.67 14.68 16.70
C GLY A 166 8.42 14.17 15.97
N ILE A 167 8.47 14.09 14.64
CA ILE A 167 7.37 13.58 13.82
C ILE A 167 7.28 12.05 14.02
N PRO A 168 6.06 11.48 14.19
CA PRO A 168 5.89 10.04 14.22
C PRO A 168 6.38 9.40 12.92
N GLN A 169 7.20 8.37 13.05
CA GLN A 169 7.79 7.65 11.96
C GLN A 169 7.56 6.15 12.12
N LEU A 170 7.12 5.49 11.05
CA LEU A 170 6.97 4.06 10.99
C LEU A 170 8.19 3.46 10.29
N ARG A 171 8.92 2.62 10.99
CA ARG A 171 10.05 1.83 10.48
C ARG A 171 9.57 0.44 10.15
N ILE A 172 9.69 0.02 8.90
CA ILE A 172 9.16 -1.25 8.40
C ILE A 172 10.32 -2.15 7.97
N HIS A 173 10.36 -3.37 8.53
CA HIS A 173 11.25 -4.44 8.11
C HIS A 173 10.44 -5.59 7.52
N PHE A 174 10.96 -6.19 6.47
CA PHE A 174 10.42 -7.40 5.89
C PHE A 174 11.17 -8.62 6.43
N TYR A 175 10.45 -9.59 6.94
CA TYR A 175 10.96 -10.94 7.06
C TYR A 175 10.98 -11.62 5.68
N PRO A 176 11.61 -12.79 5.53
CA PRO A 176 11.56 -13.53 4.28
C PRO A 176 10.11 -13.65 3.78
N SER A 177 9.84 -12.99 2.67
CA SER A 177 8.51 -12.87 2.07
C SER A 177 8.57 -13.32 0.63
N THR A 178 7.52 -14.00 0.18
CA THR A 178 7.43 -14.51 -1.18
C THR A 178 6.04 -14.26 -1.75
N PHE A 179 5.99 -14.10 -3.05
CA PHE A 179 4.74 -14.13 -3.80
C PHE A 179 5.00 -14.64 -5.22
N GLY A 180 3.97 -15.03 -5.91
CA GLY A 180 4.10 -15.49 -7.30
C GLY A 180 3.09 -16.55 -7.66
N THR A 181 3.51 -17.45 -8.53
CA THR A 181 2.76 -18.62 -8.99
C THR A 181 3.63 -19.86 -8.87
N ASP A 182 3.05 -21.04 -9.12
CA ASP A 182 3.83 -22.31 -9.21
C ASP A 182 4.98 -22.25 -10.22
N LYS A 183 4.86 -21.40 -11.25
CA LYS A 183 5.85 -21.25 -12.30
C LYS A 183 6.93 -20.22 -11.99
N GLN A 184 6.63 -19.24 -11.15
CA GLN A 184 7.52 -18.12 -10.88
C GLN A 184 7.34 -17.60 -9.45
N ILE A 185 8.37 -17.75 -8.66
CA ILE A 185 8.41 -17.30 -7.27
C ILE A 185 9.29 -16.06 -7.17
N TRP A 186 8.73 -15.02 -6.56
CA TRP A 186 9.43 -13.79 -6.23
C TRP A 186 9.77 -13.76 -4.75
N ALA A 187 11.03 -13.57 -4.42
CA ALA A 187 11.44 -13.18 -3.08
C ALA A 187 11.33 -11.65 -2.95
N LEU A 188 10.74 -11.22 -1.85
CA LEU A 188 10.47 -9.82 -1.54
C LEU A 188 11.19 -9.43 -0.26
N GLY A 189 11.82 -8.27 -0.23
CA GLY A 189 12.45 -7.74 0.97
C GLY A 189 12.84 -6.28 0.83
N ALA A 190 13.12 -5.66 1.95
CA ALA A 190 13.77 -4.38 2.06
C ALA A 190 14.70 -4.42 3.26
N LYS A 191 15.81 -3.67 3.21
CA LYS A 191 16.64 -3.51 4.39
C LYS A 191 15.86 -2.67 5.41
N GLU A 192 15.27 -1.56 4.97
CA GLU A 192 14.42 -0.71 5.78
C GLU A 192 13.51 0.15 4.91
N ILE A 193 12.28 0.40 5.38
CA ILE A 193 11.44 1.48 4.87
C ILE A 193 11.06 2.36 6.05
N LEU A 194 11.34 3.66 5.95
CA LEU A 194 10.90 4.66 6.92
C LEU A 194 9.78 5.49 6.29
N TYR A 195 8.67 5.57 6.97
CA TYR A 195 7.51 6.34 6.51
C TYR A 195 7.06 7.33 7.57
N ASP A 196 6.88 8.56 7.19
CA ASP A 196 6.24 9.61 7.98
C ASP A 196 5.20 10.38 7.15
N SER A 197 4.56 11.38 7.74
CA SER A 197 3.52 12.16 7.06
C SER A 197 4.02 13.01 5.88
N THR A 198 5.34 13.14 5.70
CA THR A 198 5.95 14.03 4.71
C THR A 198 6.75 13.29 3.65
N ARG A 199 7.29 12.12 3.99
CA ARG A 199 8.18 11.37 3.10
C ARG A 199 8.19 9.88 3.40
N MET A 200 8.64 9.11 2.43
CA MET A 200 8.98 7.70 2.54
C MET A 200 10.44 7.52 2.10
N VAL A 201 11.26 7.01 3.00
CA VAL A 201 12.65 6.62 2.69
C VAL A 201 12.66 5.11 2.48
N VAL A 202 13.14 4.66 1.35
CA VAL A 202 13.26 3.25 0.99
C VAL A 202 14.73 2.89 0.92
N ASP A 203 15.18 1.99 1.79
CA ASP A 203 16.52 1.42 1.73
C ASP A 203 16.44 0.01 1.15
N SER A 204 16.81 -0.08 -0.12
CA SER A 204 17.04 -1.35 -0.83
C SER A 204 15.82 -2.28 -0.84
N PHE A 205 14.63 -1.76 -1.15
CA PHE A 205 13.50 -2.64 -1.46
C PHE A 205 13.81 -3.43 -2.73
N MET A 206 13.64 -4.75 -2.66
CA MET A 206 14.06 -5.64 -3.73
C MET A 206 13.04 -6.75 -3.95
N MET A 207 12.77 -7.04 -5.21
CA MET A 207 12.04 -8.20 -5.68
C MET A 207 12.95 -9.00 -6.62
N VAL A 208 13.09 -10.30 -6.38
CA VAL A 208 13.99 -11.17 -7.17
C VAL A 208 13.31 -12.48 -7.52
N SER A 209 13.41 -12.89 -8.77
CA SER A 209 12.97 -14.20 -9.27
C SER A 209 13.93 -14.69 -10.35
N GLY A 210 14.79 -15.66 -10.04
CA GLY A 210 15.81 -16.14 -10.96
C GLY A 210 16.75 -15.01 -11.42
N LYS A 211 16.72 -14.67 -12.71
CA LYS A 211 17.50 -13.56 -13.29
C LYS A 211 16.77 -12.22 -13.29
N GLN A 212 15.53 -12.22 -12.86
CA GLN A 212 14.70 -11.02 -12.83
C GLN A 212 14.91 -10.28 -11.52
N ARG A 213 15.03 -8.98 -11.58
CA ARG A 213 15.24 -8.13 -10.43
C ARG A 213 14.56 -6.78 -10.60
N LEU A 214 13.94 -6.32 -9.53
CA LEU A 214 13.47 -4.96 -9.38
C LEU A 214 14.02 -4.43 -8.06
N VAL A 215 14.61 -3.24 -8.09
CA VAL A 215 15.14 -2.56 -6.90
C VAL A 215 14.58 -1.15 -6.85
N ILE A 216 14.12 -0.77 -5.66
CA ILE A 216 13.68 0.60 -5.37
C ILE A 216 14.48 1.09 -4.17
N ASP A 217 15.10 2.24 -4.31
CA ASP A 217 15.80 2.92 -3.20
C ASP A 217 15.65 4.46 -3.30
N GLY A 218 15.99 5.16 -2.21
CA GLY A 218 15.94 6.62 -2.18
C GLY A 218 14.77 7.18 -1.38
N VAL A 219 14.35 8.40 -1.73
CA VAL A 219 13.37 9.15 -0.97
C VAL A 219 12.22 9.62 -1.86
N ALA A 220 10.99 9.21 -1.50
CA ALA A 220 9.76 9.75 -2.05
C ALA A 220 9.24 10.86 -1.13
N SER A 221 9.15 12.07 -1.64
CA SER A 221 8.62 13.25 -0.95
C SER A 221 7.99 14.24 -1.94
N HIS A 222 7.59 15.41 -1.46
CA HIS A 222 7.19 16.54 -2.30
C HIS A 222 8.36 17.42 -2.76
N SER A 223 9.58 17.16 -2.27
CA SER A 223 10.78 17.96 -2.55
C SER A 223 11.48 17.50 -3.82
N MET A 224 11.88 18.46 -4.66
CA MET A 224 12.70 18.20 -5.85
C MET A 224 14.13 17.74 -5.50
N ALA A 225 14.58 17.95 -4.26
CA ALA A 225 15.88 17.47 -3.79
C ALA A 225 15.88 15.97 -3.45
N ASP A 226 14.70 15.38 -3.26
CA ASP A 226 14.52 13.98 -2.91
C ASP A 226 14.17 13.17 -4.17
N THR A 227 14.84 12.06 -4.36
CA THR A 227 14.67 11.20 -5.53
C THR A 227 14.45 9.76 -5.12
N LEU A 228 13.44 9.13 -5.71
CA LEU A 228 13.20 7.70 -5.67
C LEU A 228 13.81 7.07 -6.92
N HIS A 229 14.66 6.07 -6.73
CA HIS A 229 15.36 5.35 -7.78
C HIS A 229 14.71 3.99 -8.02
N LEU A 230 14.40 3.66 -9.25
CA LEU A 230 13.91 2.36 -9.70
C LEU A 230 14.92 1.75 -10.66
N ARG A 231 15.30 0.49 -10.45
CA ARG A 231 16.12 -0.29 -11.37
C ARG A 231 15.44 -1.62 -11.64
N MET A 232 15.41 -2.00 -12.90
CA MET A 232 14.83 -3.25 -13.38
C MET A 232 15.86 -3.99 -14.21
N ASP A 233 16.02 -5.28 -13.94
CA ASP A 233 16.88 -6.19 -14.71
C ASP A 233 16.01 -7.36 -15.19
N ASN A 234 15.82 -7.48 -16.49
CA ASN A 234 15.05 -8.53 -17.15
C ASN A 234 13.68 -8.80 -16.50
N PHE A 235 13.00 -7.74 -16.08
CA PHE A 235 11.74 -7.81 -15.33
C PHE A 235 10.59 -8.20 -16.27
N ASP A 236 9.86 -9.28 -15.95
CA ASP A 236 8.71 -9.76 -16.72
C ASP A 236 7.49 -8.85 -16.48
N LEU A 237 6.94 -8.32 -17.56
CA LEU A 237 5.75 -7.46 -17.52
C LEU A 237 4.44 -8.25 -17.51
N THR A 238 4.47 -9.56 -17.77
CA THR A 238 3.28 -10.40 -17.84
C THR A 238 2.40 -10.31 -16.58
N PRO A 239 2.92 -10.27 -15.34
CA PRO A 239 2.10 -10.08 -14.16
C PRO A 239 1.32 -8.77 -14.12
N LEU A 240 1.81 -7.72 -14.80
CA LEU A 240 1.11 -6.43 -14.89
C LEU A 240 -0.12 -6.50 -15.80
N SER A 241 -0.20 -7.49 -16.70
CA SER A 241 -1.36 -7.65 -17.56
C SER A 241 -2.64 -7.91 -16.77
N GLN A 242 -2.57 -8.50 -15.59
CA GLN A 242 -3.73 -8.66 -14.70
C GLN A 242 -4.36 -7.31 -14.29
N ILE A 243 -3.55 -6.26 -14.24
CA ILE A 243 -4.00 -4.89 -13.92
C ILE A 243 -4.51 -4.19 -15.19
N THR A 244 -3.87 -4.43 -16.34
CA THR A 244 -4.18 -3.76 -17.60
C THR A 244 -5.28 -4.43 -18.42
N ASP A 245 -5.55 -5.72 -18.19
CA ASP A 245 -6.59 -6.50 -18.89
C ASP A 245 -7.98 -5.86 -18.79
N ARG A 246 -8.30 -5.24 -17.66
CA ARG A 246 -9.57 -4.51 -17.45
C ARG A 246 -9.70 -3.26 -18.32
N GLN A 247 -8.57 -2.71 -18.76
CA GLN A 247 -8.51 -1.58 -19.69
C GLN A 247 -8.43 -2.06 -21.15
N GLY A 248 -8.52 -3.38 -21.38
CA GLY A 248 -8.46 -3.99 -22.70
C GLY A 248 -7.04 -4.20 -23.24
N TYR A 249 -6.00 -4.07 -22.39
CA TYR A 249 -4.60 -4.23 -22.83
C TYR A 249 -3.91 -5.34 -22.05
N ARG A 250 -3.50 -6.41 -22.72
CA ARG A 250 -2.58 -7.42 -22.20
C ARG A 250 -1.17 -7.10 -22.64
N ILE A 251 -0.30 -6.89 -21.67
CA ILE A 251 1.11 -6.57 -21.92
C ILE A 251 1.96 -7.74 -21.45
N SER A 252 2.86 -8.25 -22.30
CA SER A 252 3.87 -9.22 -21.92
C SER A 252 5.22 -8.84 -22.53
N GLY A 253 6.30 -9.47 -22.05
CA GLY A 253 7.67 -9.20 -22.46
C GLY A 253 8.52 -8.79 -21.27
N PHE A 254 9.74 -8.34 -21.54
CA PHE A 254 10.71 -8.04 -20.51
C PHE A 254 11.15 -6.59 -20.57
N THR A 255 11.53 -6.06 -19.40
CA THR A 255 12.04 -4.71 -19.31
C THR A 255 13.30 -4.65 -18.45
N SER A 256 14.25 -3.80 -18.89
CA SER A 256 15.49 -3.53 -18.17
C SER A 256 15.82 -2.05 -18.27
N GLY A 257 16.39 -1.50 -17.21
CA GLY A 257 16.76 -0.08 -17.18
C GLY A 257 16.55 0.56 -15.83
N SER A 258 16.51 1.88 -15.84
CA SER A 258 16.33 2.68 -14.63
C SER A 258 15.37 3.84 -14.83
N ALA A 259 14.76 4.25 -13.73
CA ALA A 259 13.96 5.44 -13.64
C ALA A 259 14.24 6.15 -12.31
N ASP A 260 14.41 7.45 -12.36
CA ASP A 260 14.60 8.32 -11.21
C ASP A 260 13.43 9.31 -11.15
N MET A 261 12.73 9.35 -10.02
CA MET A 261 11.59 10.21 -9.82
C MET A 261 11.85 11.19 -8.69
N ALA A 262 12.12 12.45 -9.03
CA ALA A 262 12.19 13.53 -8.05
C ALA A 262 10.79 14.01 -7.68
N ALA A 263 10.58 14.46 -6.44
CA ALA A 263 9.30 14.90 -5.89
C ALA A 263 8.17 13.89 -6.08
N ALA A 264 8.42 12.61 -5.82
CA ALA A 264 7.55 11.48 -6.16
C ALA A 264 6.14 11.53 -5.53
N LEU A 265 5.97 12.22 -4.38
CA LEU A 265 4.66 12.45 -3.75
C LEU A 265 3.98 13.76 -4.18
N GLY A 266 4.62 14.51 -5.08
CA GLY A 266 4.14 15.81 -5.57
C GLY A 266 3.96 15.82 -7.08
N ARG A 267 4.50 16.86 -7.73
CA ARG A 267 4.58 16.97 -9.18
C ARG A 267 5.82 16.25 -9.69
N GLY A 268 5.81 14.92 -9.64
CA GLY A 268 6.96 14.10 -9.94
C GLY A 268 7.64 14.44 -11.27
N VAL A 269 8.97 14.53 -11.23
CA VAL A 269 9.81 14.69 -12.41
C VAL A 269 10.49 13.36 -12.68
N LEU A 270 10.21 12.77 -13.84
CA LEU A 270 10.70 11.45 -14.23
C LEU A 270 11.89 11.57 -15.18
N TYR A 271 13.00 10.97 -14.78
CA TYR A 271 14.13 10.65 -15.65
C TYR A 271 14.13 9.14 -15.86
N ALA A 272 14.06 8.68 -17.09
CA ALA A 272 14.00 7.26 -17.36
C ALA A 272 14.83 6.88 -18.59
N ASN A 273 15.40 5.68 -18.52
CA ASN A 273 15.99 4.99 -19.65
C ASN A 273 15.67 3.51 -19.50
N ILE A 274 14.59 3.08 -20.15
CA ILE A 274 14.00 1.76 -19.97
C ILE A 274 13.93 1.07 -21.33
N ALA A 275 14.61 -0.05 -21.47
CA ALA A 275 14.55 -0.91 -22.63
C ALA A 275 13.42 -1.93 -22.47
N PHE A 276 12.73 -2.21 -23.55
CA PHE A 276 11.67 -3.20 -23.66
C PHE A 276 12.06 -4.24 -24.71
N ASP A 277 12.06 -5.51 -24.30
CA ASP A 277 12.43 -6.64 -25.11
C ASP A 277 11.25 -7.63 -25.23
N ASP A 278 11.01 -8.15 -26.43
CA ASP A 278 9.95 -9.13 -26.74
C ASP A 278 8.55 -8.69 -26.31
N ILE A 279 8.28 -7.39 -26.39
CA ILE A 279 7.00 -6.82 -25.98
C ILE A 279 5.88 -7.29 -26.92
N ARG A 280 4.78 -7.70 -26.28
CA ARG A 280 3.52 -7.99 -26.97
C ARG A 280 2.40 -7.20 -26.29
N VAL A 281 1.55 -6.60 -27.11
CA VAL A 281 0.32 -5.93 -26.65
C VAL A 281 -0.85 -6.62 -27.35
N ASN A 282 -1.76 -7.22 -26.56
CA ASN A 282 -2.85 -8.06 -27.07
C ASN A 282 -2.37 -9.13 -28.05
N ASP A 283 -1.28 -9.80 -27.70
CA ASP A 283 -0.59 -10.84 -28.50
C ASP A 283 0.07 -10.33 -29.80
N ILE A 284 -0.03 -9.04 -30.11
CA ILE A 284 0.64 -8.42 -31.26
C ILE A 284 2.10 -8.13 -30.88
N PRO A 285 3.09 -8.73 -31.56
CA PRO A 285 4.49 -8.47 -31.26
C PRO A 285 4.86 -7.04 -31.64
N MET A 286 5.50 -6.35 -30.72
CA MET A 286 6.05 -5.02 -30.91
C MET A 286 7.56 -5.12 -31.19
N ARG A 287 8.13 -4.10 -31.81
CA ARG A 287 9.59 -4.00 -31.92
C ARG A 287 10.22 -3.77 -30.55
N ASN A 288 11.46 -4.23 -30.39
CA ASN A 288 12.24 -3.86 -29.22
C ASN A 288 12.45 -2.36 -29.18
N THR A 289 12.07 -1.74 -28.09
CA THR A 289 12.02 -0.27 -27.95
C THR A 289 12.79 0.19 -26.72
N VAL A 290 13.10 1.46 -26.70
CA VAL A 290 13.64 2.13 -25.52
C VAL A 290 12.80 3.38 -25.23
N PHE A 291 12.34 3.48 -23.98
CA PHE A 291 11.69 4.68 -23.44
C PHE A 291 12.72 5.53 -22.74
N ARG A 292 12.77 6.80 -23.10
CA ARG A 292 13.61 7.81 -22.45
C ARG A 292 12.74 8.96 -21.98
N SER A 293 13.00 9.44 -20.76
CA SER A 293 12.39 10.64 -20.24
C SER A 293 13.46 11.53 -19.61
N LYS A 294 13.33 12.85 -19.80
CA LYS A 294 14.17 13.85 -19.16
C LYS A 294 13.40 15.14 -18.90
N TRP A 295 13.80 15.87 -17.89
CA TRP A 295 13.23 17.17 -17.57
C TRP A 295 13.96 18.30 -18.34
N ASP A 296 13.18 19.17 -18.97
CA ASP A 296 13.65 20.42 -19.57
C ASP A 296 13.42 21.57 -18.57
N PHE A 297 14.50 21.98 -17.89
CA PHE A 297 14.43 23.04 -16.87
C PHE A 297 14.07 24.41 -17.46
N ASN A 298 14.40 24.68 -18.72
CA ASN A 298 14.09 25.95 -19.36
C ASN A 298 12.61 26.05 -19.70
N ALA A 299 12.05 25.02 -20.26
CA ALA A 299 10.65 24.95 -20.65
C ALA A 299 9.73 24.43 -19.54
N GLN A 300 10.26 24.01 -18.38
CA GLN A 300 9.51 23.45 -17.25
C GLN A 300 8.60 22.30 -17.67
N ARG A 301 9.13 21.35 -18.43
CA ARG A 301 8.37 20.21 -18.98
C ARG A 301 9.18 18.93 -19.00
N ALA A 302 8.53 17.80 -18.87
CA ALA A 302 9.10 16.49 -19.10
C ALA A 302 9.06 16.18 -20.60
N LEU A 303 10.21 15.91 -21.19
CA LEU A 303 10.32 15.38 -22.55
C LEU A 303 10.33 13.87 -22.47
N PHE A 304 9.63 13.18 -23.37
CA PHE A 304 9.68 11.74 -23.48
C PHE A 304 9.78 11.26 -24.93
N GLU A 305 10.43 10.14 -25.08
CA GLU A 305 10.66 9.50 -26.36
C GLU A 305 10.52 7.99 -26.19
N LEU A 306 9.80 7.35 -27.12
CA LEU A 306 9.84 5.93 -27.35
C LEU A 306 10.50 5.72 -28.72
N ALA A 307 11.64 5.04 -28.75
CA ALA A 307 12.40 4.83 -29.98
C ALA A 307 12.62 3.33 -30.27
N ASP A 308 12.80 2.99 -31.54
CA ASP A 308 13.27 1.68 -31.94
C ASP A 308 14.69 1.46 -31.38
N ARG A 309 14.93 0.34 -30.69
CA ARG A 309 16.19 0.09 -30.00
C ARG A 309 17.36 -0.13 -30.97
N GLN A 310 17.11 -0.71 -32.15
CA GLN A 310 18.14 -1.01 -33.14
C GLN A 310 18.43 0.20 -34.03
N GLN A 311 17.38 0.84 -34.52
CA GLN A 311 17.53 1.95 -35.47
C GLN A 311 17.69 3.30 -34.76
N GLN A 312 17.42 3.38 -33.46
CA GLN A 312 17.41 4.61 -32.65
C GLN A 312 16.48 5.70 -33.23
N THR A 313 15.48 5.26 -34.02
CA THR A 313 14.51 6.17 -34.64
C THR A 313 13.32 6.37 -33.69
N PRO A 314 12.89 7.60 -33.43
CA PRO A 314 11.72 7.87 -32.62
C PRO A 314 10.45 7.29 -33.27
N ILE A 315 9.70 6.54 -32.47
CA ILE A 315 8.36 6.02 -32.82
C ILE A 315 7.30 7.00 -32.29
N VAL A 316 7.49 7.46 -31.06
CA VAL A 316 6.66 8.46 -30.40
C VAL A 316 7.56 9.41 -29.63
N GLN A 317 7.29 10.70 -29.74
CA GLN A 317 7.92 11.71 -28.91
C GLN A 317 6.91 12.76 -28.47
N GLY A 318 7.11 13.34 -27.32
CA GLY A 318 6.21 14.33 -26.79
C GLY A 318 6.75 15.02 -25.54
N TYR A 319 5.88 15.80 -24.94
CA TYR A 319 6.20 16.44 -23.67
C TYR A 319 4.98 16.48 -22.76
N TYR A 320 5.23 16.54 -21.47
CA TYR A 320 4.25 16.81 -20.43
C TYR A 320 4.64 18.04 -19.63
N GLN A 321 3.75 19.02 -19.55
CA GLN A 321 3.97 20.28 -18.85
C GLN A 321 3.03 20.40 -17.65
N PRO A 322 3.50 20.20 -16.42
CA PRO A 322 2.66 20.17 -15.22
C PRO A 322 2.04 21.52 -14.82
N SER A 323 2.52 22.66 -15.39
CA SER A 323 2.09 24.00 -15.03
C SER A 323 0.72 24.39 -15.59
N GLU A 324 0.22 23.69 -16.61
CA GLU A 324 -1.07 23.96 -17.18
C GLU A 324 -2.16 23.11 -16.50
N ARG A 325 -3.10 23.78 -15.85
CA ARG A 325 -4.26 23.16 -15.15
C ARG A 325 -5.29 22.53 -16.10
N TYR A 326 -4.89 21.98 -17.22
CA TYR A 326 -5.81 21.33 -18.12
C TYR A 326 -5.52 19.84 -18.25
N TYR A 327 -6.26 19.06 -17.45
CA TYR A 327 -6.59 17.70 -17.85
C TYR A 327 -7.63 17.83 -18.97
N ARG A 328 -7.25 17.64 -20.19
CA ARG A 328 -8.15 17.30 -21.28
C ARG A 328 -7.95 15.86 -21.65
#